data_12e32c2462c7b4d137c61e677a3a1032
#
_entry.id   12e32c2462c7b4d137c61e677a3a1032
#
_cell.length_a   1.000
_cell.length_b   1.000
_cell.length_c   1.000
_cell.angle_alpha   90.00
_cell.angle_beta   90.00
_cell.angle_gamma   90.00
#
_symmetry.space_group_name_H-M   'P 1'
#
loop_
_entity.id
_entity.type
_entity.pdbx_description
1 polymer ?
#
loop_
_entity_poly.entity_id
_entity_poly.type
_entity_poly.pdbx_seq_one_letter_code
_entity_poly.pdbx_strand_id
1 'polypeptide(L)'
;MENKIKILGLDVSKSTVSACLLTEKPDEPRLFYYDCQFLNLSANKEGIEKLLSLKPDVAVMEPTGTNYSKIWKEHLVKAGVKVVFVGHKQLRNYRADHLDLPDKDDNADSLALACYWFDYHHLENRFVARHSDVINNIRELILRLEHLNRVQSPIINRLRQDLAWQFPEAALINSKRGKKGLAPLLWGWIAGLRDSKKYDAMYKDSIGTGLEQSTRNQAFLICDLQQQEFAIEIKLSNLLKESCFAPYYKVFNKFGFGSRLSTILVAYIYPLENFLKDGKPEIRICRGRKSGKPTKRYISLRRFQKTLGMAPSQEQSGDKKKVKVRHGSKLCRKALWQWVFTALEPKKRRLNNEITEILCAYLDAEKASGKPVRLVRSRVAVRAVKLLFRELVKELCN
;
A
#
# COMPACT_ATOMS: atom_id res chain seq x y z
N MET A 1 -1.89 40.21 24.13
CA MET A 1 -2.91 39.17 23.78
C MET A 1 -2.15 37.96 23.29
N GLU A 2 -2.18 36.86 24.02
CA GLU A 2 -1.61 35.61 23.53
C GLU A 2 -2.35 35.21 22.26
N ASN A 3 -1.63 35.03 21.17
CA ASN A 3 -2.20 34.54 19.91
C ASN A 3 -2.66 33.09 20.15
N LYS A 4 -3.96 32.88 20.40
CA LYS A 4 -4.52 31.53 20.52
C LYS A 4 -4.26 30.76 19.22
N ILE A 5 -3.74 29.57 19.32
CA ILE A 5 -3.48 28.67 18.17
C ILE A 5 -4.79 28.33 17.45
N LYS A 6 -4.80 28.44 16.12
CA LYS A 6 -5.96 28.14 15.28
C LYS A 6 -5.86 26.76 14.68
N ILE A 7 -6.76 25.88 15.03
CA ILE A 7 -6.81 24.50 14.56
C ILE A 7 -7.98 24.31 13.62
N LEU A 8 -7.69 23.85 12.41
CA LEU A 8 -8.66 23.62 11.35
C LEU A 8 -8.85 22.12 11.14
N GLY A 9 -10.00 21.59 11.51
CA GLY A 9 -10.42 20.24 11.18
C GLY A 9 -11.06 20.19 9.79
N LEU A 10 -10.64 19.27 8.95
CA LEU A 10 -11.05 19.18 7.54
C LEU A 10 -11.49 17.75 7.19
N ASP A 11 -12.78 17.56 6.98
CA ASP A 11 -13.28 16.33 6.36
C ASP A 11 -13.43 16.53 4.85
N VAL A 12 -12.63 15.77 4.08
CA VAL A 12 -12.49 15.95 2.63
C VAL A 12 -13.32 14.93 1.88
N SER A 13 -14.19 15.40 1.01
CA SER A 13 -14.93 14.60 0.06
C SER A 13 -14.36 14.72 -1.37
N LYS A 14 -15.11 14.25 -2.37
CA LYS A 14 -14.64 14.21 -3.77
C LYS A 14 -14.32 15.59 -4.36
N SER A 15 -15.14 16.58 -4.07
CA SER A 15 -15.05 17.92 -4.65
C SER A 15 -15.29 19.05 -3.64
N THR A 16 -15.45 18.72 -2.37
CA THR A 16 -15.75 19.65 -1.29
C THR A 16 -14.98 19.28 -0.03
N VAL A 17 -14.94 20.19 0.92
CA VAL A 17 -14.43 19.95 2.25
C VAL A 17 -15.34 20.60 3.28
N SER A 18 -15.69 19.87 4.33
CA SER A 18 -16.30 20.45 5.54
C SER A 18 -15.19 20.86 6.49
N ALA A 19 -15.25 22.10 6.96
CA ALA A 19 -14.19 22.70 7.77
C ALA A 19 -14.75 23.27 9.07
N CYS A 20 -14.06 22.97 10.19
CA CYS A 20 -14.31 23.49 11.51
C CYS A 20 -13.05 24.16 12.05
N LEU A 21 -13.10 25.46 12.35
CA LEU A 21 -11.97 26.20 12.91
C LEU A 21 -12.17 26.41 14.41
N LEU A 22 -11.22 25.94 15.21
CA LEU A 22 -11.24 26.10 16.66
C LEU A 22 -9.98 26.83 17.15
N THR A 23 -10.13 27.64 18.19
CA THR A 23 -9.02 28.24 18.97
C THR A 23 -8.83 27.57 20.32
N GLU A 24 -9.82 26.81 20.77
CA GLU A 24 -9.82 25.99 21.97
C GLU A 24 -10.82 24.84 21.78
N LYS A 25 -10.66 23.76 22.54
CA LYS A 25 -11.61 22.65 22.49
C LYS A 25 -12.88 23.06 23.22
N PRO A 26 -14.07 22.89 22.62
CA PRO A 26 -15.32 23.11 23.32
C PRO A 26 -15.46 22.20 24.55
N ASP A 27 -15.97 22.72 25.67
CA ASP A 27 -16.25 21.93 26.87
C ASP A 27 -17.34 20.89 26.59
N GLU A 28 -18.38 21.29 25.84
CA GLU A 28 -19.48 20.44 25.41
C GLU A 28 -19.54 20.32 23.88
N PRO A 29 -18.74 19.42 23.27
CA PRO A 29 -18.62 19.31 21.82
C PRO A 29 -19.95 18.98 21.12
N ARG A 30 -20.85 18.26 21.79
CA ARG A 30 -22.15 17.92 21.24
C ARG A 30 -23.06 19.13 21.12
N LEU A 31 -23.11 20.01 22.13
CA LEU A 31 -23.87 21.26 22.04
C LEU A 31 -23.22 22.20 21.01
N PHE A 32 -21.92 22.34 21.04
CA PHE A 32 -21.17 23.12 20.06
C PHE A 32 -21.46 22.71 18.62
N TYR A 33 -21.61 21.41 18.35
CA TYR A 33 -21.95 20.90 17.03
C TYR A 33 -23.26 21.47 16.47
N TYR A 34 -24.28 21.65 17.30
CA TYR A 34 -25.57 22.20 16.85
C TYR A 34 -25.54 23.71 16.68
N ASP A 35 -24.69 24.42 17.39
CA ASP A 35 -24.60 25.89 17.36
C ASP A 35 -23.54 26.41 16.39
N CYS A 36 -22.58 25.57 16.01
CA CYS A 36 -21.45 25.96 15.16
C CYS A 36 -21.84 26.09 13.69
N GLN A 37 -21.38 27.16 13.05
CA GLN A 37 -21.43 27.30 11.59
C GLN A 37 -20.23 26.61 10.96
N PHE A 38 -20.45 25.45 10.38
CA PHE A 38 -19.44 24.75 9.59
C PHE A 38 -19.29 25.39 8.21
N LEU A 39 -18.06 25.38 7.70
CA LEU A 39 -17.77 25.86 6.36
C LEU A 39 -17.74 24.70 5.38
N ASN A 40 -18.58 24.77 4.36
CA ASN A 40 -18.54 23.84 3.23
C ASN A 40 -17.89 24.54 2.04
N LEU A 41 -16.69 24.12 1.65
CA LEU A 41 -15.88 24.76 0.63
C LEU A 41 -15.72 23.83 -0.58
N SER A 42 -15.91 24.38 -1.77
CA SER A 42 -15.67 23.66 -3.02
C SER A 42 -14.18 23.62 -3.38
N ALA A 43 -13.73 22.55 -4.04
CA ALA A 43 -12.35 22.42 -4.52
C ALA A 43 -12.15 23.26 -5.80
N ASN A 44 -12.28 24.57 -5.66
CA ASN A 44 -12.06 25.58 -6.67
C ASN A 44 -11.26 26.76 -6.09
N LYS A 45 -10.97 27.76 -6.90
CA LYS A 45 -10.16 28.93 -6.50
C LYS A 45 -10.78 29.65 -5.29
N GLU A 46 -12.06 29.92 -5.31
CA GLU A 46 -12.78 30.64 -4.23
C GLU A 46 -12.75 29.86 -2.92
N GLY A 47 -12.97 28.53 -2.97
CA GLY A 47 -12.93 27.67 -1.78
C GLY A 47 -11.53 27.59 -1.16
N ILE A 48 -10.48 27.55 -1.98
CA ILE A 48 -9.10 27.59 -1.50
C ILE A 48 -8.76 28.96 -0.89
N GLU A 49 -9.13 30.06 -1.55
CA GLU A 49 -8.91 31.41 -1.03
C GLU A 49 -9.62 31.62 0.31
N LYS A 50 -10.87 31.16 0.41
CA LYS A 50 -11.65 31.22 1.65
C LYS A 50 -11.01 30.35 2.76
N LEU A 51 -10.53 29.16 2.42
CA LEU A 51 -9.81 28.29 3.37
C LEU A 51 -8.57 28.99 3.92
N LEU A 52 -7.75 29.55 3.05
CA LEU A 52 -6.50 30.23 3.43
C LEU A 52 -6.74 31.53 4.19
N SER A 53 -7.87 32.24 3.94
CA SER A 53 -8.24 33.45 4.68
C SER A 53 -8.50 33.20 6.18
N LEU A 54 -8.78 31.95 6.58
CA LEU A 54 -8.93 31.55 7.99
C LEU A 54 -7.62 31.64 8.77
N LYS A 55 -6.48 31.60 8.07
CA LYS A 55 -5.11 31.63 8.63
C LYS A 55 -4.92 30.62 9.78
N PRO A 56 -5.17 29.32 9.53
CA PRO A 56 -4.95 28.32 10.55
C PRO A 56 -3.45 28.07 10.78
N ASP A 57 -3.06 27.75 12.00
CA ASP A 57 -1.70 27.30 12.34
C ASP A 57 -1.50 25.84 12.02
N VAL A 58 -2.55 25.03 12.26
CA VAL A 58 -2.55 23.58 12.01
C VAL A 58 -3.84 23.16 11.32
N ALA A 59 -3.71 22.34 10.32
CA ALA A 59 -4.85 21.65 9.66
C ALA A 59 -4.78 20.15 9.96
N VAL A 60 -5.91 19.61 10.41
CA VAL A 60 -6.07 18.19 10.76
C VAL A 60 -7.02 17.54 9.78
N MET A 61 -6.58 16.48 9.11
CA MET A 61 -7.32 15.84 8.02
C MET A 61 -7.39 14.34 8.21
N GLU A 62 -8.36 13.71 7.57
CA GLU A 62 -8.38 12.26 7.35
C GLU A 62 -7.73 11.93 5.99
N PRO A 63 -6.97 10.81 5.85
CA PRO A 63 -6.44 10.39 4.56
C PRO A 63 -7.56 9.86 3.67
N THR A 64 -8.24 10.74 2.95
CA THR A 64 -9.41 10.43 2.13
C THR A 64 -9.04 10.17 0.68
N GLY A 65 -9.35 8.95 0.21
CA GLY A 65 -9.03 8.53 -1.16
C GLY A 65 -7.52 8.62 -1.48
N THR A 66 -7.16 8.38 -2.74
CA THR A 66 -5.75 8.50 -3.14
C THR A 66 -5.32 9.96 -3.34
N ASN A 67 -6.23 10.82 -3.79
CA ASN A 67 -5.90 12.16 -4.26
C ASN A 67 -6.79 13.29 -3.71
N TYR A 68 -7.94 12.99 -3.11
CA TYR A 68 -8.90 14.03 -2.73
C TYR A 68 -8.32 15.03 -1.72
N SER A 69 -7.59 14.56 -0.72
CA SER A 69 -6.97 15.43 0.28
C SER A 69 -5.71 16.16 -0.22
N LYS A 70 -5.13 15.78 -1.37
CA LYS A 70 -3.86 16.34 -1.85
C LYS A 70 -3.96 17.82 -2.18
N ILE A 71 -5.00 18.23 -2.89
CA ILE A 71 -5.15 19.64 -3.31
C ILE A 71 -5.19 20.57 -2.09
N TRP A 72 -5.99 20.20 -1.09
CA TRP A 72 -6.11 20.97 0.16
C TRP A 72 -4.79 20.99 0.92
N LYS A 73 -4.14 19.82 1.09
CA LYS A 73 -2.82 19.72 1.72
C LYS A 73 -1.78 20.61 1.04
N GLU A 74 -1.69 20.58 -0.28
CA GLU A 74 -0.68 21.33 -1.03
C GLU A 74 -0.84 22.84 -0.85
N HIS A 75 -2.05 23.35 -0.92
CA HIS A 75 -2.32 24.78 -0.71
C HIS A 75 -2.03 25.20 0.72
N LEU A 76 -2.43 24.42 1.72
CA LEU A 76 -2.15 24.71 3.13
C LEU A 76 -0.66 24.68 3.42
N VAL A 77 0.08 23.68 2.93
CA VAL A 77 1.53 23.59 3.13
C VAL A 77 2.26 24.74 2.44
N LYS A 78 1.86 25.14 1.23
CA LYS A 78 2.42 26.32 0.54
C LYS A 78 2.18 27.62 1.31
N ALA A 79 1.09 27.71 2.06
CA ALA A 79 0.77 28.83 2.94
C ALA A 79 1.46 28.74 4.33
N GLY A 80 2.35 27.76 4.56
CA GLY A 80 3.06 27.60 5.82
C GLY A 80 2.29 26.86 6.91
N VAL A 81 1.09 26.34 6.63
CA VAL A 81 0.24 25.66 7.61
C VAL A 81 0.75 24.24 7.86
N LYS A 82 0.88 23.86 9.14
CA LYS A 82 1.23 22.49 9.54
C LYS A 82 0.05 21.55 9.27
N VAL A 83 0.21 20.58 8.37
CA VAL A 83 -0.85 19.59 8.08
C VAL A 83 -0.53 18.27 8.77
N VAL A 84 -1.51 17.70 9.50
CA VAL A 84 -1.41 16.40 10.16
C VAL A 84 -2.61 15.52 9.77
N PHE A 85 -2.42 14.20 9.84
CA PHE A 85 -3.46 13.24 9.47
C PHE A 85 -3.84 12.35 10.64
N VAL A 86 -5.15 12.10 10.80
CA VAL A 86 -5.74 11.16 11.77
C VAL A 86 -6.28 9.95 11.00
N GLY A 87 -6.00 8.74 11.45
CA GLY A 87 -6.48 7.55 10.76
C GLY A 87 -7.99 7.32 10.95
N HIS A 88 -8.68 6.80 9.94
CA HIS A 88 -10.13 6.55 9.93
C HIS A 88 -10.68 5.86 11.20
N LYS A 89 -9.97 4.86 11.71
CA LYS A 89 -10.42 4.15 12.91
C LYS A 89 -10.30 5.02 14.17
N GLN A 90 -9.24 5.80 14.27
CA GLN A 90 -9.02 6.71 15.39
C GLN A 90 -10.09 7.80 15.40
N LEU A 91 -10.35 8.44 14.25
CA LEU A 91 -11.37 9.47 14.11
C LEU A 91 -12.76 8.93 14.47
N ARG A 92 -13.15 7.80 13.87
CA ARG A 92 -14.45 7.18 14.15
C ARG A 92 -14.67 6.90 15.63
N ASN A 93 -13.68 6.30 16.30
CA ASN A 93 -13.80 5.99 17.73
C ASN A 93 -13.82 7.27 18.56
N TYR A 94 -12.99 8.26 18.20
CA TYR A 94 -12.91 9.52 18.93
C TYR A 94 -14.24 10.29 18.85
N ARG A 95 -14.82 10.39 17.66
CA ARG A 95 -16.12 11.02 17.45
C ARG A 95 -17.23 10.38 18.30
N ALA A 96 -17.31 9.04 18.25
CA ALA A 96 -18.39 8.31 18.93
C ALA A 96 -18.15 8.19 20.46
N ASP A 97 -16.90 7.86 20.86
CA ASP A 97 -16.61 7.46 22.24
C ASP A 97 -16.20 8.64 23.14
N HIS A 98 -15.65 9.74 22.54
CA HIS A 98 -15.13 10.90 23.30
C HIS A 98 -15.94 12.18 23.12
N LEU A 99 -16.58 12.37 21.97
CA LEU A 99 -17.36 13.58 21.70
C LEU A 99 -18.87 13.35 21.77
N ASP A 100 -19.30 12.10 21.97
CA ASP A 100 -20.70 11.69 21.98
C ASP A 100 -21.49 12.20 20.76
N LEU A 101 -20.84 12.16 19.58
CA LEU A 101 -21.41 12.48 18.29
C LEU A 101 -21.73 11.17 17.55
N PRO A 102 -22.95 10.61 17.70
CA PRO A 102 -23.28 9.28 17.21
C PRO A 102 -23.39 9.23 15.69
N ASP A 103 -23.87 10.32 15.08
CA ASP A 103 -24.09 10.38 13.65
C ASP A 103 -22.79 10.60 12.88
N LYS A 104 -22.72 9.98 11.74
CA LYS A 104 -21.60 10.16 10.81
C LYS A 104 -22.02 11.15 9.73
N ASP A 105 -21.54 12.36 9.85
CA ASP A 105 -21.59 13.39 8.81
C ASP A 105 -20.26 14.16 8.73
N ASP A 106 -20.07 14.87 7.65
CA ASP A 106 -18.83 15.56 7.33
C ASP A 106 -18.54 16.71 8.33
N ASN A 107 -19.56 17.32 8.92
CA ASN A 107 -19.41 18.37 9.94
C ASN A 107 -18.94 17.79 11.27
N ALA A 108 -19.55 16.68 11.71
CA ALA A 108 -19.15 15.98 12.93
C ALA A 108 -17.70 15.44 12.81
N ASP A 109 -17.30 14.94 11.64
CA ASP A 109 -15.94 14.47 11.39
C ASP A 109 -14.95 15.65 11.37
N SER A 110 -15.31 16.84 10.82
CA SER A 110 -14.47 18.04 10.83
C SER A 110 -14.26 18.59 12.26
N LEU A 111 -15.31 18.64 13.08
CA LEU A 111 -15.21 19.02 14.50
C LEU A 111 -14.33 18.01 15.27
N ALA A 112 -14.57 16.72 15.07
CA ALA A 112 -13.79 15.68 15.73
C ALA A 112 -12.31 15.74 15.36
N LEU A 113 -11.95 16.08 14.12
CA LEU A 113 -10.57 16.28 13.70
C LEU A 113 -9.90 17.44 14.42
N ALA A 114 -10.58 18.57 14.56
CA ALA A 114 -10.06 19.73 15.28
C ALA A 114 -9.88 19.43 16.79
N CYS A 115 -10.90 18.84 17.44
CA CYS A 115 -10.84 18.43 18.85
C CYS A 115 -9.76 17.38 19.11
N TYR A 116 -9.57 16.44 18.18
CA TYR A 116 -8.54 15.40 18.30
C TYR A 116 -7.13 15.98 18.45
N TRP A 117 -6.84 17.08 17.78
CA TRP A 117 -5.56 17.73 17.88
C TRP A 117 -5.33 18.31 19.30
N PHE A 118 -6.31 18.97 19.88
CA PHE A 118 -6.18 19.52 21.23
C PHE A 118 -5.88 18.44 22.27
N ASP A 119 -6.53 17.28 22.17
CA ASP A 119 -6.32 16.18 23.13
C ASP A 119 -5.00 15.43 22.92
N TYR A 120 -4.50 15.36 21.66
CA TYR A 120 -3.43 14.43 21.33
C TYR A 120 -2.20 15.02 20.65
N HIS A 121 -2.11 16.36 20.46
CA HIS A 121 -0.99 16.98 19.73
C HIS A 121 0.40 16.66 20.32
N HIS A 122 0.48 16.37 21.61
CA HIS A 122 1.70 15.97 22.33
C HIS A 122 2.08 14.49 22.12
N LEU A 123 1.22 13.69 21.47
CA LEU A 123 1.42 12.26 21.25
C LEU A 123 1.55 11.97 19.74
N GLU A 124 2.76 12.02 19.21
CA GLU A 124 3.02 11.79 17.76
C GLU A 124 2.45 10.47 17.23
N ASN A 125 2.44 9.42 18.07
CA ASN A 125 1.93 8.11 17.70
C ASN A 125 0.40 8.03 17.51
N ARG A 126 -0.32 9.08 17.82
CA ARG A 126 -1.76 9.20 17.59
C ARG A 126 -2.08 9.65 16.16
N PHE A 127 -1.14 10.30 15.50
CA PHE A 127 -1.28 10.76 14.13
C PHE A 127 -0.67 9.75 13.14
N VAL A 128 -1.09 9.85 11.89
CA VAL A 128 -0.50 9.05 10.82
C VAL A 128 0.94 9.48 10.63
N ALA A 129 1.86 8.52 10.67
CA ALA A 129 3.28 8.79 10.51
C ALA A 129 3.56 9.53 9.20
N ARG A 130 4.33 10.61 9.27
CA ARG A 130 4.80 11.32 8.08
C ARG A 130 5.85 10.46 7.39
N HIS A 131 5.64 10.20 6.13
CA HIS A 131 6.66 9.64 5.27
C HIS A 131 7.31 10.76 4.46
N SER A 132 8.57 10.57 4.07
CA SER A 132 9.23 11.48 3.14
C SER A 132 8.45 11.55 1.82
N ASP A 133 8.57 12.65 1.09
CA ASP A 133 7.88 12.82 -0.20
C ASP A 133 8.30 11.75 -1.20
N VAL A 134 9.55 11.31 -1.14
CA VAL A 134 10.05 10.18 -1.95
C VAL A 134 9.27 8.90 -1.66
N ILE A 135 9.06 8.55 -0.39
CA ILE A 135 8.29 7.35 -0.02
C ILE A 135 6.81 7.49 -0.40
N ASN A 136 6.24 8.68 -0.25
CA ASN A 136 4.86 8.94 -0.68
C ASN A 136 4.72 8.77 -2.21
N ASN A 137 5.67 9.28 -2.98
CA ASN A 137 5.72 9.12 -4.43
C ASN A 137 5.88 7.64 -4.83
N ILE A 138 6.80 6.91 -4.19
CA ILE A 138 6.96 5.46 -4.42
C ILE A 138 5.65 4.71 -4.15
N ARG A 139 4.96 5.01 -3.05
CA ARG A 139 3.66 4.39 -2.71
C ARG A 139 2.59 4.66 -3.75
N GLU A 140 2.50 5.88 -4.22
CA GLU A 140 1.54 6.26 -5.25
C GLU A 140 1.79 5.52 -6.55
N LEU A 141 3.04 5.48 -7.01
CA LEU A 141 3.43 4.76 -8.22
C LEU A 141 3.13 3.25 -8.11
N ILE A 142 3.37 2.65 -6.94
CA ILE A 142 3.03 1.25 -6.67
C ILE A 142 1.52 1.02 -6.75
N LEU A 143 0.70 1.88 -6.16
CA LEU A 143 -0.75 1.76 -6.21
C LEU A 143 -1.27 1.91 -7.65
N ARG A 144 -0.68 2.83 -8.43
CA ARG A 144 -1.00 2.98 -9.86
C ARG A 144 -0.63 1.73 -10.65
N LEU A 145 0.55 1.15 -10.39
CA LEU A 145 1.00 -0.09 -11.00
C LEU A 145 0.05 -1.27 -10.70
N GLU A 146 -0.40 -1.41 -9.45
CA GLU A 146 -1.38 -2.41 -9.06
C GLU A 146 -2.75 -2.18 -9.72
N HIS A 147 -3.15 -0.93 -9.92
CA HIS A 147 -4.36 -0.59 -10.66
C HIS A 147 -4.26 -1.03 -12.12
N LEU A 148 -3.18 -0.68 -12.83
CA LEU A 148 -2.95 -1.08 -14.22
C LEU A 148 -3.00 -2.60 -14.38
N ASN A 149 -2.33 -3.35 -13.51
CA ASN A 149 -2.38 -4.82 -13.53
C ASN A 149 -3.79 -5.38 -13.34
N ARG A 150 -4.58 -4.77 -12.46
CA ARG A 150 -5.95 -5.21 -12.20
C ARG A 150 -6.87 -4.96 -13.38
N VAL A 151 -6.69 -3.84 -14.08
CA VAL A 151 -7.49 -3.48 -15.27
C VAL A 151 -7.15 -4.36 -16.47
N GLN A 152 -5.88 -4.72 -16.66
CA GLN A 152 -5.45 -5.55 -17.80
C GLN A 152 -6.06 -6.95 -17.79
N SER A 153 -6.19 -7.58 -16.62
CA SER A 153 -6.61 -8.99 -16.55
C SER A 153 -7.99 -9.27 -17.16
N PRO A 154 -9.06 -8.51 -16.90
CA PRO A 154 -10.35 -8.68 -17.54
C PRO A 154 -10.29 -8.50 -19.06
N ILE A 155 -9.54 -7.49 -19.53
CA ILE A 155 -9.40 -7.19 -20.96
C ILE A 155 -8.70 -8.35 -21.68
N ILE A 156 -7.59 -8.86 -21.12
CA ILE A 156 -6.89 -10.01 -21.68
C ILE A 156 -7.79 -11.26 -21.73
N ASN A 157 -8.59 -11.49 -20.69
CA ASN A 157 -9.51 -12.62 -20.67
C ASN A 157 -10.60 -12.47 -21.73
N ARG A 158 -11.12 -11.27 -21.95
CA ARG A 158 -12.09 -10.99 -23.01
C ARG A 158 -11.45 -11.18 -24.40
N LEU A 159 -10.28 -10.61 -24.64
CA LEU A 159 -9.52 -10.81 -25.87
C LEU A 159 -9.31 -12.29 -26.20
N ARG A 160 -9.00 -13.12 -25.21
CA ARG A 160 -8.86 -14.57 -25.43
C ARG A 160 -10.15 -15.25 -25.84
N GLN A 161 -11.29 -14.80 -25.30
CA GLN A 161 -12.60 -15.30 -25.71
C GLN A 161 -12.90 -14.90 -27.15
N ASP A 162 -12.64 -13.65 -27.53
CA ASP A 162 -12.85 -13.15 -28.88
C ASP A 162 -11.91 -13.86 -29.87
N LEU A 163 -10.64 -14.08 -29.52
CA LEU A 163 -9.70 -14.87 -30.34
C LEU A 163 -10.12 -16.34 -30.51
N ALA A 164 -10.84 -16.93 -29.55
CA ALA A 164 -11.25 -18.34 -29.65
C ALA A 164 -12.13 -18.67 -30.89
N TRP A 165 -12.77 -17.66 -31.46
CA TRP A 165 -13.56 -17.81 -32.70
C TRP A 165 -13.04 -16.94 -33.86
N GLN A 166 -12.33 -15.84 -33.60
CA GLN A 166 -11.78 -14.96 -34.62
C GLN A 166 -10.41 -15.42 -35.14
N PHE A 167 -9.56 -15.96 -34.25
CA PHE A 167 -8.20 -16.42 -34.51
C PHE A 167 -7.80 -17.48 -33.47
N PRO A 168 -8.40 -18.68 -33.51
CA PRO A 168 -8.30 -19.70 -32.46
C PRO A 168 -6.86 -20.19 -32.22
N GLU A 169 -6.02 -20.21 -33.24
CA GLU A 169 -4.62 -20.65 -33.14
C GLU A 169 -3.81 -19.74 -32.20
N ALA A 170 -4.23 -18.47 -32.04
CA ALA A 170 -3.58 -17.51 -31.17
C ALA A 170 -4.21 -17.38 -29.76
N ALA A 171 -5.40 -17.92 -29.53
CA ALA A 171 -6.20 -17.71 -28.33
C ALA A 171 -5.46 -18.08 -27.00
N LEU A 172 -4.64 -19.13 -27.02
CA LEU A 172 -3.90 -19.63 -25.87
C LEU A 172 -2.44 -19.14 -25.81
N ILE A 173 -1.97 -18.36 -26.79
CA ILE A 173 -0.60 -17.87 -26.83
C ILE A 173 -0.40 -16.85 -25.72
N ASN A 174 0.61 -17.10 -24.89
CA ASN A 174 1.00 -16.18 -23.84
C ASN A 174 1.99 -15.14 -24.42
N SER A 175 1.51 -13.91 -24.61
CA SER A 175 2.32 -12.80 -25.09
C SER A 175 2.63 -11.82 -23.97
N LYS A 176 3.92 -11.58 -23.74
CA LYS A 176 4.43 -10.70 -22.70
C LYS A 176 5.14 -9.50 -23.34
N ARG A 177 5.16 -8.38 -22.61
CA ARG A 177 5.94 -7.19 -22.99
C ARG A 177 7.41 -7.58 -23.25
N GLY A 178 7.94 -7.07 -24.33
CA GLY A 178 9.33 -7.28 -24.72
C GLY A 178 10.32 -6.47 -23.88
N LYS A 179 11.61 -6.70 -24.10
CA LYS A 179 12.68 -5.88 -23.51
C LYS A 179 12.50 -4.42 -23.95
N LYS A 180 12.97 -3.48 -23.10
CA LYS A 180 12.88 -2.02 -23.35
C LYS A 180 11.44 -1.49 -23.55
N GLY A 181 10.43 -2.18 -23.01
CA GLY A 181 9.06 -1.72 -23.07
C GLY A 181 8.34 -1.99 -24.39
N LEU A 182 8.90 -2.78 -25.30
CA LEU A 182 8.24 -3.15 -26.55
C LEU A 182 6.90 -3.82 -26.27
N ALA A 183 5.87 -3.46 -27.04
CA ALA A 183 4.55 -4.08 -26.96
C ALA A 183 4.63 -5.62 -27.08
N PRO A 184 3.80 -6.39 -26.38
CA PRO A 184 3.75 -7.84 -26.52
C PRO A 184 3.53 -8.24 -27.98
N LEU A 185 4.28 -9.23 -28.45
CA LEU A 185 4.32 -9.51 -29.91
C LEU A 185 2.93 -9.81 -30.48
N LEU A 186 2.14 -10.65 -29.82
CA LEU A 186 0.78 -10.97 -30.29
C LEU A 186 -0.16 -9.76 -30.24
N TRP A 187 -0.23 -9.12 -29.07
CA TRP A 187 -1.13 -7.97 -28.90
C TRP A 187 -0.74 -6.79 -29.78
N GLY A 188 0.59 -6.54 -29.91
CA GLY A 188 1.12 -5.51 -30.81
C GLY A 188 0.85 -5.79 -32.28
N TRP A 189 0.91 -7.05 -32.70
CA TRP A 189 0.57 -7.47 -34.05
C TRP A 189 -0.93 -7.30 -34.33
N ILE A 190 -1.80 -7.77 -33.43
CA ILE A 190 -3.26 -7.59 -33.57
C ILE A 190 -3.63 -6.10 -33.63
N ALA A 191 -2.96 -5.27 -32.85
CA ALA A 191 -3.17 -3.81 -32.77
C ALA A 191 -2.53 -3.03 -33.95
N GLY A 192 -1.77 -3.68 -34.82
CA GLY A 192 -1.03 -3.00 -35.89
C GLY A 192 0.18 -2.19 -35.44
N LEU A 193 0.69 -2.43 -34.25
CA LEU A 193 1.86 -1.74 -33.66
C LEU A 193 3.18 -2.49 -33.89
N ARG A 194 3.10 -3.73 -34.34
CA ARG A 194 4.27 -4.60 -34.56
C ARG A 194 4.02 -5.56 -35.71
N ASP A 195 5.05 -5.76 -36.52
CA ASP A 195 5.05 -6.77 -37.58
C ASP A 195 5.52 -8.13 -37.06
N SER A 196 4.97 -9.21 -37.60
CA SER A 196 5.37 -10.57 -37.28
C SER A 196 5.04 -11.54 -38.39
N LYS A 197 6.05 -11.93 -39.18
CA LYS A 197 5.91 -12.97 -40.21
C LYS A 197 5.26 -14.26 -39.69
N LYS A 198 5.53 -14.58 -38.40
CA LYS A 198 4.93 -15.74 -37.74
C LYS A 198 3.40 -15.61 -37.65
N TYR A 199 2.91 -14.44 -37.19
CA TYR A 199 1.47 -14.24 -37.05
C TYR A 199 0.79 -13.95 -38.38
N ASP A 200 1.48 -13.35 -39.33
CA ASP A 200 0.97 -13.19 -40.72
C ASP A 200 0.70 -14.54 -41.36
N ALA A 201 1.65 -15.47 -41.32
CA ALA A 201 1.50 -16.82 -41.83
C ALA A 201 0.39 -17.59 -41.08
N MET A 202 0.42 -17.55 -39.74
CA MET A 202 -0.58 -18.24 -38.91
C MET A 202 -2.01 -17.72 -39.18
N TYR A 203 -2.17 -16.41 -39.37
CA TYR A 203 -3.47 -15.80 -39.64
C TYR A 203 -3.99 -16.08 -41.01
N LYS A 204 -3.08 -16.17 -42.02
CA LYS A 204 -3.43 -16.54 -43.40
C LYS A 204 -4.07 -17.95 -43.48
N ASP A 205 -3.56 -18.88 -42.65
CA ASP A 205 -4.00 -20.28 -42.61
C ASP A 205 -5.01 -20.51 -41.46
N SER A 206 -5.55 -19.46 -40.86
CA SER A 206 -6.47 -19.57 -39.74
C SER A 206 -7.85 -20.08 -40.18
N ILE A 207 -8.42 -20.94 -39.32
CA ILE A 207 -9.82 -21.39 -39.45
C ILE A 207 -10.82 -20.40 -38.82
N GLY A 208 -10.35 -19.32 -38.22
CA GLY A 208 -11.18 -18.32 -37.55
C GLY A 208 -11.96 -17.43 -38.51
N THR A 209 -12.91 -16.70 -37.98
CA THR A 209 -13.79 -15.81 -38.75
C THR A 209 -13.13 -14.47 -39.15
N GLY A 210 -11.90 -14.25 -38.71
CA GLY A 210 -11.17 -13.00 -38.92
C GLY A 210 -11.27 -12.02 -37.75
N LEU A 211 -10.23 -11.18 -37.59
CA LEU A 211 -10.12 -10.24 -36.50
C LEU A 211 -11.00 -9.00 -36.70
N GLU A 212 -11.93 -8.79 -35.80
CA GLU A 212 -12.78 -7.60 -35.74
C GLU A 212 -12.04 -6.34 -35.27
N GLN A 213 -12.55 -5.17 -35.61
CA GLN A 213 -12.01 -3.90 -35.17
C GLN A 213 -12.08 -3.72 -33.66
N SER A 214 -13.12 -4.22 -33.01
CA SER A 214 -13.27 -4.24 -31.55
C SER A 214 -12.12 -4.97 -30.84
N THR A 215 -11.73 -6.13 -31.39
CA THR A 215 -10.59 -6.94 -30.88
C THR A 215 -9.26 -6.23 -31.10
N ARG A 216 -9.07 -5.58 -32.25
CA ARG A 216 -7.88 -4.75 -32.52
C ARG A 216 -7.76 -3.58 -31.54
N ASN A 217 -8.88 -2.88 -31.26
CA ASN A 217 -8.93 -1.78 -30.32
C ASN A 217 -8.60 -2.23 -28.87
N GLN A 218 -9.11 -3.38 -28.46
CA GLN A 218 -8.78 -3.92 -27.13
C GLN A 218 -7.31 -4.36 -27.03
N ALA A 219 -6.74 -4.93 -28.08
CA ALA A 219 -5.31 -5.26 -28.14
C ALA A 219 -4.43 -4.00 -28.06
N PHE A 220 -4.82 -2.92 -28.74
CA PHE A 220 -4.17 -1.61 -28.63
C PHE A 220 -4.21 -1.09 -27.19
N LEU A 221 -5.38 -1.15 -26.53
CA LEU A 221 -5.53 -0.73 -25.14
C LEU A 221 -4.61 -1.53 -24.21
N ILE A 222 -4.44 -2.83 -24.39
CA ILE A 222 -3.49 -3.65 -23.61
C ILE A 222 -2.05 -3.19 -23.86
N CYS A 223 -1.66 -2.88 -25.09
CA CYS A 223 -0.34 -2.38 -25.40
C CYS A 223 -0.07 -1.04 -24.71
N ASP A 224 -1.03 -0.12 -24.72
CA ASP A 224 -0.95 1.18 -24.05
C ASP A 224 -0.83 1.03 -22.51
N LEU A 225 -1.69 0.23 -21.88
CA LEU A 225 -1.63 -0.04 -20.44
C LEU A 225 -0.28 -0.64 -20.04
N GLN A 226 0.31 -1.52 -20.85
CA GLN A 226 1.63 -2.09 -20.57
C GLN A 226 2.77 -1.10 -20.80
N GLN A 227 2.61 -0.15 -21.70
CA GLN A 227 3.55 0.95 -21.86
C GLN A 227 3.52 1.90 -20.67
N GLN A 228 2.33 2.22 -20.15
CA GLN A 228 2.18 2.99 -18.90
C GLN A 228 2.80 2.27 -17.71
N GLU A 229 2.62 0.95 -17.60
CA GLU A 229 3.25 0.10 -16.58
C GLU A 229 4.78 0.21 -16.65
N PHE A 230 5.36 0.11 -17.86
CA PHE A 230 6.80 0.23 -18.07
C PHE A 230 7.34 1.61 -17.67
N ALA A 231 6.64 2.67 -18.04
CA ALA A 231 7.03 4.03 -17.64
C ALA A 231 7.05 4.22 -16.11
N ILE A 232 6.09 3.61 -15.40
CA ILE A 232 6.08 3.62 -13.93
C ILE A 232 7.25 2.79 -13.37
N GLU A 233 7.54 1.62 -13.92
CA GLU A 233 8.67 0.79 -13.49
C GLU A 233 10.01 1.51 -13.64
N ILE A 234 10.21 2.29 -14.72
CA ILE A 234 11.40 3.13 -14.91
C ILE A 234 11.47 4.21 -13.82
N LYS A 235 10.37 4.94 -13.57
CA LYS A 235 10.31 5.96 -12.52
C LYS A 235 10.66 5.37 -11.15
N LEU A 236 10.06 4.24 -10.80
CA LEU A 236 10.35 3.53 -9.55
C LEU A 236 11.82 3.11 -9.48
N SER A 237 12.38 2.55 -10.57
CA SER A 237 13.79 2.15 -10.62
C SER A 237 14.74 3.33 -10.39
N ASN A 238 14.41 4.51 -10.89
CA ASN A 238 15.22 5.71 -10.68
C ASN A 238 15.14 6.24 -9.25
N LEU A 239 13.94 6.30 -8.66
CA LEU A 239 13.76 6.71 -7.26
C LEU A 239 14.51 5.79 -6.29
N LEU A 240 14.59 4.51 -6.60
CA LEU A 240 15.23 3.52 -5.74
C LEU A 240 16.75 3.49 -5.84
N LYS A 241 17.36 4.28 -6.73
CA LYS A 241 18.82 4.48 -6.81
C LYS A 241 19.35 5.44 -5.76
N GLU A 242 18.48 6.15 -5.03
CA GLU A 242 18.92 7.01 -3.94
C GLU A 242 19.72 6.24 -2.90
N SER A 243 20.81 6.85 -2.43
CA SER A 243 21.78 6.21 -1.52
C SER A 243 21.18 5.70 -0.23
N CYS A 244 20.11 6.35 0.25
CA CYS A 244 19.38 5.95 1.47
C CYS A 244 18.73 4.55 1.37
N PHE A 245 18.47 4.06 0.17
CA PHE A 245 17.90 2.72 -0.05
C PHE A 245 18.96 1.63 -0.27
N ALA A 246 20.21 2.00 -0.52
CA ALA A 246 21.27 1.04 -0.82
C ALA A 246 21.44 -0.07 0.24
N PRO A 247 21.42 0.20 1.58
CA PRO A 247 21.52 -0.84 2.59
C PRO A 247 20.35 -1.84 2.54
N TYR A 248 19.15 -1.35 2.23
CA TYR A 248 17.97 -2.22 2.08
C TYR A 248 18.14 -3.17 0.90
N TYR A 249 18.62 -2.67 -0.26
CA TYR A 249 18.86 -3.49 -1.44
C TYR A 249 19.96 -4.52 -1.22
N LYS A 250 21.01 -4.19 -0.48
CA LYS A 250 22.05 -5.14 -0.10
C LYS A 250 21.44 -6.34 0.64
N VAL A 251 20.51 -6.09 1.57
CA VAL A 251 19.80 -7.15 2.28
C VAL A 251 18.83 -7.90 1.36
N PHE A 252 18.03 -7.18 0.53
CA PHE A 252 17.04 -7.81 -0.36
C PHE A 252 17.69 -8.76 -1.38
N ASN A 253 18.89 -8.45 -1.85
CA ASN A 253 19.63 -9.30 -2.76
C ASN A 253 19.96 -10.66 -2.13
N LYS A 254 20.21 -10.73 -0.80
CA LYS A 254 20.40 -12.00 -0.09
C LYS A 254 19.16 -12.91 -0.15
N PHE A 255 17.96 -12.33 -0.27
CA PHE A 255 16.70 -13.04 -0.41
C PHE A 255 16.31 -13.31 -1.88
N GLY A 256 17.02 -12.74 -2.85
CA GLY A 256 16.64 -12.80 -4.25
C GLY A 256 15.32 -12.10 -4.54
N PHE A 257 15.03 -11.02 -3.84
CA PHE A 257 13.83 -10.21 -4.13
C PHE A 257 14.02 -9.48 -5.46
N GLY A 258 13.10 -9.71 -6.40
CA GLY A 258 13.06 -8.94 -7.65
C GLY A 258 12.71 -7.47 -7.40
N SER A 259 12.99 -6.61 -8.38
CA SER A 259 12.79 -5.16 -8.29
C SER A 259 11.42 -4.76 -7.77
N ARG A 260 10.35 -5.39 -8.28
CA ARG A 260 8.97 -5.09 -7.87
C ARG A 260 8.72 -5.39 -6.39
N LEU A 261 9.15 -6.55 -5.88
CA LEU A 261 9.00 -6.89 -4.46
C LEU A 261 9.84 -5.97 -3.59
N SER A 262 11.08 -5.69 -3.97
CA SER A 262 11.97 -4.78 -3.26
C SER A 262 11.35 -3.38 -3.12
N THR A 263 10.79 -2.85 -4.21
CA THR A 263 10.09 -1.56 -4.21
C THR A 263 8.90 -1.55 -3.26
N ILE A 264 8.06 -2.59 -3.32
CA ILE A 264 6.90 -2.72 -2.42
C ILE A 264 7.38 -2.75 -0.97
N LEU A 265 8.42 -3.54 -0.65
CA LEU A 265 8.92 -3.64 0.72
C LEU A 265 9.47 -2.29 1.21
N VAL A 266 10.33 -1.61 0.45
CA VAL A 266 10.86 -0.29 0.83
C VAL A 266 9.73 0.68 1.17
N ALA A 267 8.70 0.75 0.35
CA ALA A 267 7.57 1.66 0.57
C ALA A 267 6.86 1.47 1.92
N TYR A 268 6.98 0.30 2.53
CA TYR A 268 6.31 -0.01 3.80
C TYR A 268 7.25 -0.08 5.00
N ILE A 269 8.54 -0.37 4.78
CA ILE A 269 9.49 -0.58 5.89
C ILE A 269 10.51 0.54 6.05
N TYR A 270 10.60 1.47 5.10
CA TYR A 270 11.48 2.62 5.20
C TYR A 270 10.82 3.78 5.98
N PRO A 271 11.53 4.46 6.88
CA PRO A 271 12.81 4.05 7.44
C PRO A 271 12.65 2.95 8.52
N LEU A 272 13.70 2.12 8.73
CA LEU A 272 13.67 1.01 9.70
C LEU A 272 13.50 1.50 11.13
N GLU A 273 13.97 2.69 11.44
CA GLU A 273 13.88 3.38 12.72
C GLU A 273 12.45 3.45 13.26
N ASN A 274 11.44 3.53 12.40
CA ASN A 274 10.03 3.50 12.79
C ASN A 274 9.61 2.22 13.55
N PHE A 275 10.39 1.17 13.45
CA PHE A 275 10.16 -0.10 14.13
C PHE A 275 11.04 -0.27 15.37
N LEU A 276 12.03 0.58 15.56
CA LEU A 276 13.00 0.50 16.64
C LEU A 276 12.56 1.37 17.84
N LYS A 277 13.20 1.19 18.96
CA LYS A 277 13.15 2.06 20.12
C LYS A 277 14.59 2.45 20.46
N ASP A 278 14.88 3.74 20.47
CA ASP A 278 16.22 4.28 20.74
C ASP A 278 17.31 3.62 19.86
N GLY A 279 17.00 3.45 18.55
CA GLY A 279 17.88 2.84 17.55
C GLY A 279 18.04 1.31 17.67
N LYS A 280 17.38 0.64 18.62
CA LYS A 280 17.52 -0.79 18.88
C LYS A 280 16.17 -1.53 18.83
N PRO A 281 16.15 -2.85 18.50
CA PRO A 281 14.95 -3.65 18.58
C PRO A 281 14.36 -3.71 19.98
N GLU A 282 13.10 -3.29 20.15
CA GLU A 282 12.39 -3.35 21.43
C GLU A 282 12.03 -4.80 21.76
N ILE A 283 12.54 -5.28 22.89
CA ILE A 283 12.19 -6.58 23.47
C ILE A 283 11.68 -6.35 24.88
N ARG A 284 10.47 -6.85 25.19
CA ARG A 284 9.91 -6.80 26.54
C ARG A 284 9.84 -8.19 27.14
N ILE A 285 10.19 -8.27 28.42
CA ILE A 285 9.99 -9.48 29.22
C ILE A 285 8.63 -9.35 29.90
N CYS A 286 7.73 -10.29 29.64
CA CYS A 286 6.37 -10.31 30.20
C CYS A 286 6.12 -11.67 30.84
N ARG A 287 5.31 -11.71 31.91
CA ARG A 287 4.84 -12.97 32.48
C ARG A 287 3.99 -13.73 31.47
N GLY A 288 4.33 -14.97 31.18
CA GLY A 288 3.58 -15.85 30.29
C GLY A 288 2.21 -16.19 30.86
N ARG A 289 1.13 -15.92 30.11
CA ARG A 289 -0.25 -16.11 30.58
C ARG A 289 -0.56 -17.55 31.03
N LYS A 290 0.05 -18.54 30.38
CA LYS A 290 -0.18 -19.96 30.68
C LYS A 290 0.88 -20.54 31.62
N SER A 291 2.15 -20.20 31.40
CA SER A 291 3.27 -20.83 32.12
C SER A 291 3.68 -20.07 33.39
N GLY A 292 3.20 -18.82 33.57
CA GLY A 292 3.68 -17.94 34.63
C GLY A 292 5.13 -17.52 34.52
N LYS A 293 5.92 -18.14 33.62
CA LYS A 293 7.36 -17.91 33.43
C LYS A 293 7.65 -16.65 32.63
N PRO A 294 8.78 -15.96 32.84
CA PRO A 294 9.22 -14.84 32.02
C PRO A 294 9.31 -15.25 30.55
N THR A 295 8.69 -14.47 29.65
CA THR A 295 8.67 -14.73 28.20
C THR A 295 9.11 -13.47 27.47
N LYS A 296 10.07 -13.61 26.54
CA LYS A 296 10.52 -12.51 25.67
C LYS A 296 9.48 -12.19 24.62
N ARG A 297 9.07 -10.94 24.51
CA ARG A 297 8.19 -10.43 23.45
C ARG A 297 8.95 -9.47 22.56
N TYR A 298 9.13 -9.83 21.32
CA TYR A 298 9.83 -9.05 20.30
C TYR A 298 8.88 -8.01 19.68
N ILE A 299 8.77 -6.84 20.30
CA ILE A 299 7.78 -5.81 19.93
C ILE A 299 8.09 -5.24 18.55
N SER A 300 9.33 -4.82 18.30
CA SER A 300 9.77 -4.28 17.00
C SER A 300 9.52 -5.27 15.86
N LEU A 301 9.92 -6.53 16.02
CA LEU A 301 9.66 -7.57 15.03
C LEU A 301 8.15 -7.75 14.76
N ARG A 302 7.31 -7.68 15.80
CA ARG A 302 5.86 -7.81 15.62
C ARG A 302 5.25 -6.62 14.90
N ARG A 303 5.72 -5.38 15.18
CA ARG A 303 5.33 -4.18 14.42
C ARG A 303 5.71 -4.35 12.95
N PHE A 304 6.94 -4.73 12.66
CA PHE A 304 7.44 -4.98 11.32
C PHE A 304 6.62 -6.04 10.58
N GLN A 305 6.38 -7.21 11.20
CA GLN A 305 5.54 -8.25 10.62
C GLN A 305 4.10 -7.78 10.37
N LYS A 306 3.54 -6.98 11.29
CA LYS A 306 2.18 -6.44 11.16
C LYS A 306 2.08 -5.48 9.98
N THR A 307 3.04 -4.58 9.80
CA THR A 307 3.09 -3.66 8.67
C THR A 307 3.10 -4.40 7.34
N LEU A 308 3.91 -5.45 7.21
CA LEU A 308 3.97 -6.30 6.02
C LEU A 308 2.79 -7.28 5.89
N GLY A 309 1.82 -7.24 6.79
CA GLY A 309 0.66 -8.13 6.77
C GLY A 309 0.99 -9.59 7.08
N MET A 310 2.10 -9.85 7.78
CA MET A 310 2.62 -11.19 8.10
C MET A 310 2.53 -11.53 9.60
N ALA A 311 1.88 -10.72 10.42
CA ALA A 311 1.63 -11.03 11.82
C ALA A 311 0.32 -11.81 11.98
N PRO A 312 0.31 -12.92 12.72
CA PRO A 312 -0.92 -13.58 13.09
C PRO A 312 -1.71 -12.71 14.07
N SER A 313 -3.02 -12.62 13.87
CA SER A 313 -3.98 -12.06 14.83
C SER A 313 -4.86 -13.18 15.37
N GLN A 314 -5.12 -13.14 16.65
CA GLN A 314 -6.02 -14.07 17.33
C GLN A 314 -7.34 -13.37 17.60
N GLU A 315 -8.42 -13.96 17.12
CA GLU A 315 -9.79 -13.60 17.48
C GLU A 315 -10.33 -14.72 18.36
N GLN A 316 -10.81 -14.38 19.55
CA GLN A 316 -11.43 -15.32 20.45
C GLN A 316 -12.78 -14.75 20.88
N SER A 317 -13.84 -15.50 20.68
CA SER A 317 -15.18 -15.20 21.14
C SER A 317 -15.74 -16.46 21.77
N GLY A 318 -15.94 -16.45 23.08
CA GLY A 318 -16.26 -17.64 23.86
C GLY A 318 -15.21 -18.75 23.62
N ASP A 319 -15.67 -19.94 23.32
CA ASP A 319 -14.81 -21.12 23.10
C ASP A 319 -14.17 -21.14 21.68
N LYS A 320 -14.63 -20.29 20.78
CA LYS A 320 -14.12 -20.25 19.40
C LYS A 320 -12.88 -19.40 19.30
N LYS A 321 -11.75 -20.05 19.05
CA LYS A 321 -10.45 -19.41 18.82
C LYS A 321 -10.05 -19.51 17.37
N LYS A 322 -9.96 -18.36 16.68
CA LYS A 322 -9.50 -18.29 15.29
C LYS A 322 -8.19 -17.52 15.20
N VAL A 323 -7.19 -18.11 14.53
CA VAL A 323 -5.93 -17.41 14.20
C VAL A 323 -5.96 -17.06 12.73
N LYS A 324 -5.91 -15.78 12.42
CA LYS A 324 -5.94 -15.28 11.03
C LYS A 324 -4.84 -14.25 10.81
N VAL A 325 -4.28 -14.20 9.60
CA VAL A 325 -3.37 -13.14 9.16
C VAL A 325 -4.17 -12.14 8.35
N ARG A 326 -4.76 -11.12 9.01
CA ARG A 326 -5.70 -10.18 8.37
C ARG A 326 -5.24 -8.73 8.37
N HIS A 327 -4.36 -8.35 9.30
CA HIS A 327 -3.95 -6.96 9.48
C HIS A 327 -2.66 -6.64 8.71
N GLY A 328 -2.47 -5.38 8.36
CA GLY A 328 -1.33 -4.88 7.61
C GLY A 328 -1.50 -4.95 6.10
N SER A 329 -0.42 -4.73 5.36
CA SER A 329 -0.45 -4.61 3.90
C SER A 329 -0.84 -5.92 3.20
N LYS A 330 -2.00 -5.90 2.53
CA LYS A 330 -2.43 -7.00 1.64
C LYS A 330 -1.48 -7.13 0.45
N LEU A 331 -0.94 -6.01 -0.02
CA LEU A 331 -0.03 -5.96 -1.15
C LEU A 331 1.30 -6.66 -0.83
N CYS A 332 1.94 -6.31 0.30
CA CYS A 332 3.17 -6.98 0.74
C CYS A 332 2.96 -8.48 0.94
N ARG A 333 1.83 -8.87 1.58
CA ARG A 333 1.51 -10.28 1.80
C ARG A 333 1.36 -11.05 0.49
N LYS A 334 0.65 -10.48 -0.50
CA LYS A 334 0.49 -11.07 -1.84
C LYS A 334 1.85 -11.21 -2.53
N ALA A 335 2.65 -10.15 -2.53
CA ALA A 335 3.95 -10.12 -3.20
C ALA A 335 4.96 -11.12 -2.58
N LEU A 336 5.03 -11.20 -1.24
CA LEU A 336 5.86 -12.17 -0.54
C LEU A 336 5.41 -13.62 -0.80
N TRP A 337 4.11 -13.86 -0.83
CA TRP A 337 3.57 -15.18 -1.16
C TRP A 337 3.91 -15.59 -2.60
N GLN A 338 3.80 -14.65 -3.55
CA GLN A 338 4.18 -14.89 -4.95
C GLN A 338 5.68 -15.13 -5.09
N TRP A 339 6.51 -14.42 -4.34
CA TRP A 339 7.95 -14.65 -4.32
C TRP A 339 8.31 -16.07 -3.84
N VAL A 340 7.69 -16.59 -2.78
CA VAL A 340 7.90 -17.98 -2.36
C VAL A 340 7.56 -18.94 -3.50
N PHE A 341 6.43 -18.72 -4.18
CA PHE A 341 6.00 -19.55 -5.30
C PHE A 341 6.94 -19.49 -6.51
N THR A 342 7.47 -18.30 -6.82
CA THR A 342 8.24 -18.10 -8.06
C THR A 342 9.76 -18.25 -7.89
N ALA A 343 10.29 -18.04 -6.69
CA ALA A 343 11.73 -18.03 -6.42
C ALA A 343 12.20 -19.21 -5.57
N LEU A 344 11.44 -19.63 -4.53
CA LEU A 344 11.88 -20.67 -3.61
C LEU A 344 11.33 -22.07 -3.97
N GLU A 345 10.11 -22.16 -4.50
CA GLU A 345 9.57 -23.48 -4.89
C GLU A 345 10.33 -24.13 -6.04
N PRO A 346 10.64 -23.42 -7.17
CA PRO A 346 11.38 -24.02 -8.26
C PRO A 346 12.85 -24.22 -7.88
N LYS A 347 13.29 -25.47 -7.74
CA LYS A 347 14.66 -25.81 -7.33
C LYS A 347 15.74 -25.09 -8.17
N LYS A 348 15.52 -24.97 -9.49
CA LYS A 348 16.43 -24.30 -10.44
C LYS A 348 16.62 -22.80 -10.22
N ARG A 349 15.73 -22.14 -9.44
CA ARG A 349 15.77 -20.69 -9.17
C ARG A 349 16.27 -20.33 -7.79
N ARG A 350 16.55 -21.32 -6.96
CA ARG A 350 17.05 -21.13 -5.60
C ARG A 350 18.44 -20.53 -5.65
N LEU A 351 18.66 -19.47 -4.88
CA LEU A 351 20.00 -18.90 -4.73
C LEU A 351 20.86 -19.83 -3.86
N ASN A 352 22.15 -19.86 -4.16
CA ASN A 352 23.13 -20.58 -3.34
C ASN A 352 23.64 -19.65 -2.23
N ASN A 353 22.88 -19.54 -1.12
CA ASN A 353 23.26 -18.79 0.06
C ASN A 353 22.52 -19.32 1.30
N GLU A 354 23.07 -19.01 2.49
CA GLU A 354 22.57 -19.48 3.79
C GLU A 354 21.07 -19.17 4.01
N ILE A 355 20.61 -17.97 3.66
CA ILE A 355 19.21 -17.56 3.84
C ILE A 355 18.27 -18.41 2.99
N THR A 356 18.64 -18.67 1.75
CA THR A 356 17.85 -19.49 0.84
C THR A 356 17.85 -20.95 1.29
N GLU A 357 18.97 -21.46 1.76
CA GLU A 357 19.06 -22.82 2.32
C GLU A 357 18.12 -23.00 3.51
N ILE A 358 18.16 -22.09 4.51
CA ILE A 358 17.26 -22.10 5.67
C ILE A 358 15.79 -22.07 5.27
N LEU A 359 15.44 -21.23 4.30
CA LEU A 359 14.05 -21.06 3.85
C LEU A 359 13.58 -22.26 3.02
N CYS A 360 14.43 -22.79 2.15
CA CYS A 360 14.11 -23.94 1.32
C CYS A 360 14.03 -25.25 2.12
N ALA A 361 14.93 -25.47 3.07
CA ALA A 361 14.83 -26.61 3.99
C ALA A 361 13.50 -26.57 4.77
N TYR A 362 13.11 -25.38 5.26
CA TYR A 362 11.82 -25.22 5.93
C TYR A 362 10.63 -25.43 4.99
N LEU A 363 10.70 -24.93 3.75
CA LEU A 363 9.66 -25.11 2.72
C LEU A 363 9.46 -26.60 2.41
N ASP A 364 10.58 -27.33 2.19
CA ASP A 364 10.55 -28.73 1.80
C ASP A 364 10.06 -29.62 2.96
N ALA A 365 10.46 -29.33 4.22
CA ALA A 365 9.94 -30.01 5.41
C ALA A 365 8.45 -29.78 5.64
N GLU A 366 7.96 -28.53 5.50
CA GLU A 366 6.53 -28.21 5.64
C GLU A 366 5.69 -28.88 4.53
N LYS A 367 6.21 -29.00 3.31
CA LYS A 367 5.56 -29.77 2.23
C LYS A 367 5.52 -31.27 2.53
N ALA A 368 6.62 -31.83 2.97
CA ALA A 368 6.71 -33.26 3.32
C ALA A 368 5.74 -33.64 4.45
N SER A 369 5.38 -32.70 5.34
CA SER A 369 4.38 -32.92 6.40
C SER A 369 2.92 -32.93 5.91
N GLY A 370 2.65 -32.92 4.58
CA GLY A 370 1.31 -33.02 3.99
C GLY A 370 0.42 -31.79 4.15
N LYS A 371 0.98 -30.64 4.57
CA LYS A 371 0.17 -29.41 4.77
C LYS A 371 -0.27 -28.79 3.45
N PRO A 372 -1.45 -28.10 3.42
CA PRO A 372 -1.91 -27.41 2.22
C PRO A 372 -0.86 -26.42 1.70
N VAL A 373 -0.54 -26.46 0.41
CA VAL A 373 0.53 -25.66 -0.23
C VAL A 373 0.37 -24.17 0.02
N ARG A 374 -0.87 -23.66 0.01
CA ARG A 374 -1.13 -22.23 0.32
C ARG A 374 -0.72 -21.85 1.73
N LEU A 375 -0.91 -22.74 2.70
CA LEU A 375 -0.50 -22.53 4.08
C LEU A 375 1.04 -22.59 4.21
N VAL A 376 1.67 -23.57 3.57
CA VAL A 376 3.13 -23.71 3.52
C VAL A 376 3.78 -22.43 3.01
N ARG A 377 3.35 -21.92 1.86
CA ARG A 377 3.86 -20.65 1.29
C ARG A 377 3.71 -19.49 2.27
N SER A 378 2.58 -19.38 2.93
CA SER A 378 2.35 -18.32 3.92
C SER A 378 3.27 -18.44 5.13
N ARG A 379 3.54 -19.66 5.62
CA ARG A 379 4.47 -19.90 6.73
C ARG A 379 5.92 -19.58 6.35
N VAL A 380 6.33 -19.96 5.16
CA VAL A 380 7.67 -19.63 4.64
C VAL A 380 7.83 -18.12 4.50
N ALA A 381 6.84 -17.41 3.96
CA ALA A 381 6.84 -15.95 3.86
C ALA A 381 6.95 -15.28 5.25
N VAL A 382 6.23 -15.77 6.26
CA VAL A 382 6.36 -15.28 7.65
C VAL A 382 7.77 -15.52 8.20
N ARG A 383 8.37 -16.68 7.93
CA ARG A 383 9.74 -16.98 8.34
C ARG A 383 10.75 -16.08 7.64
N ALA A 384 10.57 -15.85 6.33
CA ALA A 384 11.39 -14.93 5.55
C ALA A 384 11.35 -13.50 6.11
N VAL A 385 10.17 -12.99 6.48
CA VAL A 385 10.02 -11.66 7.09
C VAL A 385 10.73 -11.56 8.45
N LYS A 386 10.78 -12.62 9.24
CA LYS A 386 11.57 -12.64 10.49
C LYS A 386 13.07 -12.55 10.22
N LEU A 387 13.56 -13.29 9.23
CA LEU A 387 14.97 -13.23 8.81
C LEU A 387 15.29 -11.87 8.20
N LEU A 388 14.41 -11.34 7.36
CA LEU A 388 14.54 -10.01 6.76
C LEU A 388 14.71 -8.91 7.83
N PHE A 389 13.88 -8.91 8.87
CA PHE A 389 14.03 -7.96 9.97
C PHE A 389 15.39 -8.07 10.65
N ARG A 390 15.86 -9.30 10.91
CA ARG A 390 17.17 -9.54 11.55
C ARG A 390 18.33 -9.06 10.68
N GLU A 391 18.28 -9.34 9.38
CA GLU A 391 19.32 -8.90 8.44
C GLU A 391 19.33 -7.38 8.26
N LEU A 392 18.15 -6.74 8.25
CA LEU A 392 18.06 -5.27 8.20
C LEU A 392 18.61 -4.62 9.46
N VAL A 393 18.29 -5.15 10.64
CA VAL A 393 18.84 -4.65 11.91
C VAL A 393 20.37 -4.82 11.92
N LYS A 394 20.88 -5.98 11.44
CA LYS A 394 22.32 -6.21 11.33
C LYS A 394 23.04 -5.27 10.36
N GLU A 395 22.37 -4.86 9.29
CA GLU A 395 22.98 -3.98 8.26
C GLU A 395 22.88 -2.50 8.64
N LEU A 396 21.80 -2.07 9.32
CA LEU A 396 21.47 -0.67 9.56
C LEU A 396 21.76 -0.18 10.99
N CYS A 397 21.90 -1.10 11.95
CA CYS A 397 22.06 -0.76 13.37
C CYS A 397 23.43 -1.15 13.95
N ASN A 398 24.35 -1.62 13.10
CA ASN A 398 25.73 -1.97 13.52
C ASN A 398 26.72 -0.90 13.07
#